data_f1827865e29cff61c9f9df381c5315e7
#
_entry.id   f1827865e29cff61c9f9df381c5315e7
#
_cell.length_a   1.000
_cell.length_b   1.000
_cell.length_c   1.000
_cell.angle_alpha   90.00
_cell.angle_beta   90.00
_cell.angle_gamma   90.00
#
_symmetry.space_group_name_H-M   'P 1'
#
loop_
_entity.id
_entity.type
_entity.pdbx_description
1 polymer ?
#
loop_
_entity_poly.entity_id
_entity_poly.type
_entity_poly.pdbx_seq_one_letter_code
_entity_poly.pdbx_strand_id
1 'polypeptide(L)'
;YRYLMMKVAHDVLKDNFLAEDAVHEAFIKIAHNMQNIHDVESVETKRYLIIVAKNAAIDIYRSRKKQMKEEMFIDELGEDAGPITYLKTDIDNEILDILKNLPVKYRDVFLLKYSNHMSNAEISRILNISEGTIRQRIARGKLIIKEEIERLEGK
;
A
#
# COMPACT_ATOMS: atom_id res chain seq x y z
N TYR A 1 15.40 -10.96 1.08
CA TYR A 1 14.17 -10.19 0.81
C TYR A 1 14.42 -8.69 0.63
N ARG A 2 15.48 -8.12 1.24
CA ARG A 2 15.79 -6.68 1.13
C ARG A 2 15.80 -6.19 -0.33
N TYR A 3 16.46 -6.91 -1.23
CA TYR A 3 16.52 -6.54 -2.65
C TYR A 3 15.12 -6.47 -3.30
N LEU A 4 14.27 -7.44 -3.00
CA LEU A 4 12.90 -7.49 -3.54
C LEU A 4 12.04 -6.33 -2.99
N MET A 5 12.16 -6.06 -1.70
CA MET A 5 11.47 -4.93 -1.04
C MET A 5 11.95 -3.59 -1.61
N MET A 6 13.27 -3.42 -1.81
CA MET A 6 13.86 -2.24 -2.47
C MET A 6 13.30 -2.03 -3.87
N LYS A 7 13.23 -3.08 -4.68
CA LYS A 7 12.67 -3.00 -6.02
C LYS A 7 11.23 -2.51 -5.99
N VAL A 8 10.39 -3.11 -5.14
CA VAL A 8 8.97 -2.75 -5.00
C VAL A 8 8.79 -1.31 -4.50
N ALA A 9 9.58 -0.88 -3.52
CA ALA A 9 9.54 0.48 -3.00
C ALA A 9 10.00 1.50 -4.06
N HIS A 10 11.08 1.20 -4.78
CA HIS A 10 11.58 2.03 -5.86
C HIS A 10 10.58 2.14 -7.03
N ASP A 11 9.85 1.07 -7.36
CA ASP A 11 8.82 1.09 -8.39
C ASP A 11 7.70 2.10 -8.06
N VAL A 12 7.43 2.32 -6.77
CA VAL A 12 6.43 3.29 -6.28
C VAL A 12 6.98 4.71 -6.22
N LEU A 13 8.20 4.88 -5.67
CA LEU A 13 8.75 6.18 -5.29
C LEU A 13 9.65 6.80 -6.36
N LYS A 14 10.22 5.98 -7.25
CA LYS A 14 11.20 6.38 -8.29
C LYS A 14 12.42 7.15 -7.73
N ASP A 15 12.70 6.96 -6.46
CA ASP A 15 13.78 7.59 -5.71
C ASP A 15 14.43 6.55 -4.81
N ASN A 16 15.75 6.41 -4.88
CA ASN A 16 16.49 5.39 -4.13
C ASN A 16 16.52 5.66 -2.62
N PHE A 17 16.67 6.93 -2.22
CA PHE A 17 16.72 7.29 -0.80
C PHE A 17 15.37 7.04 -0.14
N LEU A 18 14.30 7.45 -0.79
CA LEU A 18 12.95 7.21 -0.30
C LEU A 18 12.57 5.73 -0.30
N ALA A 19 13.07 4.97 -1.27
CA ALA A 19 12.88 3.52 -1.30
C ALA A 19 13.61 2.85 -0.12
N GLU A 20 14.82 3.31 0.24
CA GLU A 20 15.51 2.84 1.44
C GLU A 20 14.74 3.16 2.71
N ASP A 21 14.23 4.38 2.86
CA ASP A 21 13.39 4.77 3.99
C ASP A 21 12.13 3.89 4.09
N ALA A 22 11.46 3.65 2.96
CA ALA A 22 10.30 2.77 2.91
C ALA A 22 10.62 1.34 3.34
N VAL A 23 11.74 0.81 2.90
CA VAL A 23 12.20 -0.53 3.30
C VAL A 23 12.57 -0.57 4.78
N HIS A 24 13.19 0.48 5.31
CA HIS A 24 13.51 0.59 6.73
C HIS A 24 12.23 0.57 7.60
N GLU A 25 11.25 1.41 7.26
CA GLU A 25 9.95 1.41 7.94
C GLU A 25 9.23 0.07 7.82
N ALA A 26 9.32 -0.57 6.65
CA ALA A 26 8.75 -1.90 6.46
C ALA A 26 9.39 -2.93 7.39
N PHE A 27 10.71 -2.92 7.56
CA PHE A 27 11.40 -3.82 8.49
C PHE A 27 10.99 -3.58 9.95
N ILE A 28 10.79 -2.33 10.36
CA ILE A 28 10.28 -2.00 11.70
C ILE A 28 8.89 -2.62 11.91
N LYS A 29 7.98 -2.43 10.93
CA LYS A 29 6.63 -3.02 10.97
C LYS A 29 6.66 -4.55 11.01
N ILE A 30 7.56 -5.18 10.25
CA ILE A 30 7.74 -6.62 10.22
C ILE A 30 8.27 -7.11 11.57
N ALA A 31 9.25 -6.42 12.16
CA ALA A 31 9.81 -6.78 13.46
C ALA A 31 8.76 -6.80 14.58
N HIS A 32 7.84 -5.83 14.59
CA HIS A 32 6.72 -5.82 15.53
C HIS A 32 5.72 -6.98 15.35
N ASN A 33 5.71 -7.61 14.17
CA ASN A 33 4.80 -8.70 13.82
C ASN A 33 5.53 -10.02 13.57
N MET A 34 6.79 -10.14 13.96
CA MET A 34 7.62 -11.34 13.70
C MET A 34 7.03 -12.64 14.28
N GLN A 35 6.30 -12.55 15.38
CA GLN A 35 5.62 -13.70 15.98
C GLN A 35 4.59 -14.38 15.05
N ASN A 36 4.17 -13.69 13.99
CA ASN A 36 3.21 -14.21 13.00
C ASN A 36 3.91 -14.82 11.78
N ILE A 37 5.24 -14.74 11.71
CA ILE A 37 6.07 -15.30 10.64
C ILE A 37 6.61 -16.65 11.14
N HIS A 38 5.94 -17.73 10.75
CA HIS A 38 6.32 -19.08 11.16
C HIS A 38 7.37 -19.72 10.25
N ASP A 39 7.37 -19.35 8.98
CA ASP A 39 8.31 -19.85 7.98
C ASP A 39 8.77 -18.67 7.08
N VAL A 40 10.05 -18.32 7.20
CA VAL A 40 10.66 -17.22 6.47
C VAL A 40 10.73 -17.50 4.98
N GLU A 41 10.87 -18.76 4.57
CA GLU A 41 11.00 -19.14 3.15
C GLU A 41 9.65 -19.35 2.45
N SER A 42 8.54 -19.30 3.19
CA SER A 42 7.21 -19.51 2.63
C SER A 42 6.83 -18.43 1.60
N VAL A 43 6.00 -18.81 0.64
CA VAL A 43 5.45 -17.89 -0.36
C VAL A 43 4.58 -16.82 0.31
N GLU A 44 3.89 -17.18 1.39
CA GLU A 44 3.06 -16.28 2.19
C GLU A 44 3.91 -15.19 2.83
N THR A 45 5.02 -15.55 3.46
CA THR A 45 5.95 -14.58 4.06
C THR A 45 6.52 -13.65 3.00
N LYS A 46 6.97 -14.19 1.86
CA LYS A 46 7.45 -13.38 0.74
C LYS A 46 6.43 -12.36 0.27
N ARG A 47 5.17 -12.79 0.09
CA ARG A 47 4.06 -11.90 -0.31
C ARG A 47 3.80 -10.83 0.74
N TYR A 48 3.79 -11.19 2.01
CA TYR A 48 3.62 -10.26 3.12
C TYR A 48 4.70 -9.17 3.12
N LEU A 49 5.98 -9.55 3.00
CA LEU A 49 7.10 -8.61 2.96
C LEU A 49 6.98 -7.60 1.81
N ILE A 50 6.58 -8.07 0.62
CA ILE A 50 6.34 -7.22 -0.55
C ILE A 50 5.25 -6.19 -0.26
N ILE A 51 4.14 -6.61 0.36
CA ILE A 51 3.02 -5.74 0.67
C ILE A 51 3.38 -4.70 1.72
N VAL A 52 4.10 -5.09 2.77
CA VAL A 52 4.53 -4.16 3.81
C VAL A 52 5.45 -3.09 3.22
N ALA A 53 6.40 -3.49 2.36
CA ALA A 53 7.29 -2.55 1.68
C ALA A 53 6.52 -1.61 0.73
N LYS A 54 5.57 -2.15 -0.04
CA LYS A 54 4.72 -1.37 -0.95
C LYS A 54 3.87 -0.34 -0.18
N ASN A 55 3.27 -0.75 0.92
CA ASN A 55 2.47 0.14 1.76
C ASN A 55 3.31 1.26 2.38
N ALA A 56 4.51 0.96 2.88
CA ALA A 56 5.43 1.97 3.39
C ALA A 56 5.80 2.99 2.30
N ALA A 57 6.09 2.52 1.09
CA ALA A 57 6.38 3.39 -0.04
C ALA A 57 5.19 4.28 -0.43
N ILE A 58 3.97 3.74 -0.44
CA ILE A 58 2.75 4.52 -0.70
C ILE A 58 2.53 5.58 0.38
N ASP A 59 2.77 5.26 1.65
CA ASP A 59 2.61 6.20 2.77
C ASP A 59 3.60 7.37 2.65
N ILE A 60 4.87 7.11 2.32
CA ILE A 60 5.89 8.14 2.06
C ILE A 60 5.47 9.02 0.87
N TYR A 61 5.02 8.41 -0.22
CA TYR A 61 4.53 9.14 -1.38
C TYR A 61 3.39 10.12 -1.04
N ARG A 62 2.40 9.64 -0.26
CA ARG A 62 1.27 10.47 0.17
C ARG A 62 1.69 11.62 1.07
N SER A 63 2.59 11.36 2.01
CA SER A 63 3.13 12.38 2.91
C SER A 63 3.82 13.49 2.12
N ARG A 64 4.65 13.14 1.13
CA ARG A 64 5.31 14.12 0.26
C ARG A 64 4.33 14.90 -0.60
N LYS A 65 3.36 14.24 -1.20
CA LYS A 65 2.33 14.90 -2.01
C LYS A 65 1.52 15.91 -1.19
N LYS A 66 1.27 15.59 0.08
CA LYS A 66 0.61 16.51 1.01
C LYS A 66 1.50 17.73 1.30
N GLN A 67 2.78 17.52 1.64
CA GLN A 67 3.75 18.58 1.87
C GLN A 67 3.89 19.49 0.65
N MET A 68 4.05 18.93 -0.54
CA MET A 68 4.12 19.72 -1.78
C MET A 68 2.86 20.56 -2.04
N LYS A 69 1.68 20.05 -1.71
CA LYS A 69 0.44 20.84 -1.79
C LYS A 69 0.40 21.96 -0.76
N GLU A 70 0.87 21.73 0.45
CA GLU A 70 0.94 22.75 1.50
C GLU A 70 1.99 23.84 1.15
N GLU A 71 3.12 23.45 0.54
CA GLU A 71 4.14 24.37 0.03
C GLU A 71 3.68 25.15 -1.20
N MET A 72 2.90 24.54 -2.11
CA MET A 72 2.31 25.23 -3.27
C MET A 72 1.27 26.30 -2.89
N PHE A 73 0.73 26.28 -1.68
CA PHE A 73 -0.09 27.41 -1.18
C PHE A 73 0.76 28.62 -0.78
N ILE A 74 2.08 28.48 -0.75
CA ILE A 74 3.03 29.54 -0.39
C ILE A 74 3.76 30.08 -1.63
N ASP A 75 3.85 29.31 -2.74
CA ASP A 75 4.54 29.75 -3.95
C ASP A 75 3.73 29.33 -5.20
N GLU A 76 3.05 30.29 -5.79
CA GLU A 76 2.62 30.16 -7.19
C GLU A 76 3.88 30.23 -8.06
N LEU A 77 4.34 29.10 -8.58
CA LEU A 77 5.04 28.95 -9.87
C LEU A 77 5.76 27.60 -9.95
N GLY A 78 5.38 26.77 -10.94
CA GLY A 78 6.22 25.70 -11.45
C GLY A 78 5.54 24.32 -11.54
N GLU A 79 4.93 24.08 -12.69
CA GLU A 79 4.61 22.74 -13.17
C GLU A 79 5.89 21.92 -13.29
N ASP A 80 5.93 20.77 -12.61
CA ASP A 80 6.41 19.48 -13.14
C ASP A 80 6.39 18.43 -12.03
N ALA A 81 5.21 17.94 -11.73
CA ALA A 81 5.10 16.63 -11.11
C ALA A 81 5.00 15.59 -12.22
N GLY A 82 6.14 15.04 -12.59
CA GLY A 82 6.22 13.97 -13.58
C GLY A 82 5.23 12.84 -13.29
N PRO A 83 4.66 12.22 -14.32
CA PRO A 83 3.59 11.24 -14.16
C PRO A 83 4.10 10.03 -13.38
N ILE A 84 3.33 9.62 -12.39
CA ILE A 84 3.49 8.33 -11.74
C ILE A 84 3.14 7.28 -12.77
N THR A 85 4.15 6.85 -13.47
CA THR A 85 4.02 5.76 -14.41
C THR A 85 4.55 4.51 -13.73
N TYR A 86 3.67 3.53 -13.63
CA TYR A 86 3.94 2.10 -13.56
C TYR A 86 4.06 1.41 -12.20
N LEU A 87 2.91 0.98 -11.78
CA LEU A 87 2.79 -0.42 -11.39
C LEU A 87 2.12 -1.14 -12.58
N LYS A 88 2.88 -1.89 -13.36
CA LYS A 88 2.33 -2.95 -14.20
C LYS A 88 1.93 -4.10 -13.28
N THR A 89 0.86 -3.92 -12.60
CA THR A 89 -0.08 -4.94 -12.16
C THR A 89 -1.37 -4.60 -12.88
N ASP A 90 -2.13 -5.58 -13.33
CA ASP A 90 -3.39 -5.44 -14.06
C ASP A 90 -4.51 -4.70 -13.29
N ILE A 91 -4.13 -3.73 -12.46
CA ILE A 91 -5.02 -2.87 -11.70
C ILE A 91 -4.98 -1.51 -12.39
N ASP A 92 -6.11 -1.08 -12.93
CA ASP A 92 -6.28 0.24 -13.53
C ASP A 92 -5.76 1.35 -12.60
N ASN A 93 -5.11 2.37 -13.17
CA ASN A 93 -4.50 3.48 -12.42
C ASN A 93 -5.51 4.18 -11.50
N GLU A 94 -6.79 4.23 -11.88
CA GLU A 94 -7.88 4.77 -11.05
C GLU A 94 -8.11 3.97 -9.78
N ILE A 95 -8.08 2.64 -9.86
CA ILE A 95 -8.21 1.76 -8.69
C ILE A 95 -7.01 1.90 -7.76
N LEU A 96 -5.81 2.10 -8.33
CA LEU A 96 -4.62 2.37 -7.52
C LEU A 96 -4.73 3.68 -6.73
N ASP A 97 -5.27 4.74 -7.33
CA ASP A 97 -5.46 6.01 -6.65
C ASP A 97 -6.53 5.92 -5.56
N ILE A 98 -7.60 5.17 -5.80
CA ILE A 98 -8.61 4.88 -4.79
C ILE A 98 -8.01 4.06 -3.64
N LEU A 99 -7.23 3.03 -3.93
CA LEU A 99 -6.54 2.23 -2.91
C LEU A 99 -5.52 3.05 -2.11
N LYS A 100 -4.86 4.02 -2.73
CA LYS A 100 -3.96 4.96 -2.02
C LYS A 100 -4.71 5.81 -1.00
N ASN A 101 -5.97 6.15 -1.25
CA ASN A 101 -6.80 6.94 -0.35
C ASN A 101 -7.50 6.11 0.73
N LEU A 102 -7.51 4.79 0.58
CA LEU A 102 -8.11 3.89 1.55
C LEU A 102 -7.28 3.85 2.86
N PRO A 103 -7.90 3.95 4.05
CA PRO A 103 -7.18 3.79 5.32
C PRO A 103 -6.39 2.46 5.35
N VAL A 104 -5.18 2.48 5.94
CA VAL A 104 -4.22 1.36 5.93
C VAL A 104 -4.86 0.03 6.29
N LYS A 105 -5.69 0.01 7.34
CA LYS A 105 -6.36 -1.22 7.82
C LYS A 105 -7.28 -1.89 6.79
N TYR A 106 -7.83 -1.15 5.84
CA TYR A 106 -8.63 -1.69 4.74
C TYR A 106 -7.75 -2.02 3.55
N ARG A 107 -6.81 -1.12 3.22
CA ARG A 107 -5.87 -1.29 2.11
C ARG A 107 -5.07 -2.58 2.22
N ASP A 108 -4.55 -2.91 3.40
CA ASP A 108 -3.77 -4.12 3.64
C ASP A 108 -4.59 -5.38 3.33
N VAL A 109 -5.84 -5.43 3.81
CA VAL A 109 -6.72 -6.57 3.54
C VAL A 109 -7.05 -6.67 2.05
N PHE A 110 -7.29 -5.54 1.36
CA PHE A 110 -7.58 -5.53 -0.07
C PHE A 110 -6.39 -6.02 -0.90
N LEU A 111 -5.18 -5.55 -0.60
CA LEU A 111 -3.97 -5.97 -1.31
C LEU A 111 -3.70 -7.47 -1.09
N LEU A 112 -3.82 -7.95 0.14
CA LEU A 112 -3.66 -9.38 0.44
C LEU A 112 -4.72 -10.22 -0.26
N LYS A 113 -5.97 -9.77 -0.26
CA LYS A 113 -7.09 -10.52 -0.84
C LYS A 113 -7.09 -10.54 -2.36
N TYR A 114 -6.98 -9.35 -2.97
CA TYR A 114 -7.24 -9.19 -4.41
C TYR A 114 -5.97 -9.16 -5.26
N SER A 115 -4.87 -8.56 -4.78
CA SER A 115 -3.61 -8.55 -5.53
C SER A 115 -2.78 -9.82 -5.32
N ASN A 116 -2.94 -10.50 -4.19
CA ASN A 116 -2.17 -11.71 -3.87
C ASN A 116 -3.04 -12.96 -3.77
N HIS A 117 -4.34 -12.85 -4.04
CA HIS A 117 -5.29 -13.96 -4.07
C HIS A 117 -5.30 -14.83 -2.80
N MET A 118 -5.04 -14.22 -1.63
CA MET A 118 -4.99 -14.93 -0.35
C MET A 118 -6.39 -15.22 0.19
N SER A 119 -6.54 -16.37 0.83
CA SER A 119 -7.74 -16.72 1.58
C SER A 119 -7.88 -15.87 2.86
N ASN A 120 -9.09 -15.74 3.39
CA ASN A 120 -9.29 -15.03 4.65
C ASN A 120 -8.52 -15.67 5.82
N ALA A 121 -8.36 -17.01 5.80
CA ALA A 121 -7.59 -17.73 6.79
C ALA A 121 -6.09 -17.37 6.74
N GLU A 122 -5.51 -17.24 5.55
CA GLU A 122 -4.12 -16.80 5.37
C GLU A 122 -3.94 -15.35 5.82
N ILE A 123 -4.84 -14.45 5.43
CA ILE A 123 -4.82 -13.03 5.84
C ILE A 123 -4.97 -12.92 7.36
N SER A 124 -5.84 -13.74 7.95
CA SER A 124 -6.05 -13.80 9.41
C SER A 124 -4.75 -14.10 10.15
N ARG A 125 -4.01 -15.08 9.67
CA ARG A 125 -2.70 -15.44 10.23
C ARG A 125 -1.66 -14.33 10.09
N ILE A 126 -1.58 -13.71 8.92
CA ILE A 126 -0.60 -12.66 8.62
C ILE A 126 -0.86 -11.38 9.41
N LEU A 127 -2.12 -10.94 9.46
CA LEU A 127 -2.49 -9.68 10.14
C LEU A 127 -2.82 -9.87 11.62
N ASN A 128 -2.84 -11.12 12.11
CA ASN A 128 -3.23 -11.47 13.48
C ASN A 128 -4.60 -10.88 13.87
N ILE A 129 -5.58 -11.01 12.99
CA ILE A 129 -6.97 -10.59 13.21
C ILE A 129 -7.92 -11.72 12.80
N SER A 130 -9.10 -11.77 13.40
CA SER A 130 -10.09 -12.80 13.07
C SER A 130 -10.57 -12.72 11.62
N GLU A 131 -10.95 -13.85 11.03
CA GLU A 131 -11.57 -13.85 9.70
C GLU A 131 -12.87 -13.02 9.64
N GLY A 132 -13.60 -12.95 10.75
CA GLY A 132 -14.76 -12.07 10.90
C GLY A 132 -14.36 -10.60 10.72
N THR A 133 -13.27 -10.16 11.35
CA THR A 133 -12.71 -8.82 11.19
C THR A 133 -12.29 -8.56 9.75
N ILE A 134 -11.71 -9.56 9.07
CA ILE A 134 -11.31 -9.43 7.65
C ILE A 134 -12.55 -9.21 6.78
N ARG A 135 -13.61 -10.05 6.94
CA ARG A 135 -14.86 -9.88 6.21
C ARG A 135 -15.47 -8.48 6.43
N GLN A 136 -15.44 -8.00 7.65
CA GLN A 136 -15.94 -6.68 8.02
C GLN A 136 -15.10 -5.55 7.38
N ARG A 137 -13.77 -5.69 7.38
CA ARG A 137 -12.86 -4.73 6.71
C ARG A 137 -13.07 -4.71 5.20
N ILE A 138 -13.27 -5.87 4.57
CA ILE A 138 -13.59 -5.96 3.13
C ILE A 138 -14.90 -5.25 2.84
N ALA A 139 -15.97 -5.53 3.61
CA ALA A 139 -17.27 -4.92 3.40
C ALA A 139 -17.22 -3.38 3.53
N ARG A 140 -16.61 -2.87 4.59
CA ARG A 140 -16.45 -1.42 4.80
C ARG A 140 -15.54 -0.77 3.75
N GLY A 141 -14.44 -1.42 3.39
CA GLY A 141 -13.55 -0.92 2.36
C GLY A 141 -14.23 -0.82 1.00
N LYS A 142 -15.09 -1.77 0.64
CA LYS A 142 -15.91 -1.71 -0.58
C LYS A 142 -16.86 -0.50 -0.59
N LEU A 143 -17.46 -0.16 0.54
CA LEU A 143 -18.33 1.02 0.64
C LEU A 143 -17.53 2.30 0.41
N ILE A 144 -16.36 2.44 1.04
CA ILE A 144 -15.50 3.61 0.87
C ILE A 144 -15.05 3.74 -0.60
N ILE A 145 -14.66 2.63 -1.22
CA ILE A 145 -14.27 2.62 -2.64
C ILE A 145 -15.44 3.05 -3.53
N LYS A 146 -16.63 2.54 -3.27
CA LYS A 146 -17.84 2.91 -4.03
C LYS A 146 -18.14 4.40 -3.91
N GLU A 147 -18.14 4.95 -2.71
CA GLU A 147 -18.36 6.38 -2.45
C GLU A 147 -17.33 7.25 -3.18
N GLU A 148 -16.09 6.80 -3.23
CA GLU A 148 -15.00 7.52 -3.91
C GLU A 148 -15.17 7.49 -5.43
N ILE A 149 -15.57 6.34 -6.00
CA ILE A 149 -15.89 6.21 -7.44
C ILE A 149 -17.04 7.13 -7.81
N GLU A 150 -18.15 7.08 -7.05
CA GLU A 150 -19.32 7.94 -7.29
C GLU A 150 -18.95 9.44 -7.21
N ARG A 151 -18.02 9.81 -6.33
CA ARG A 151 -17.52 11.18 -6.23
C ARG A 151 -16.69 11.60 -7.46
N LEU A 152 -15.96 10.67 -8.07
CA LEU A 152 -15.17 10.94 -9.26
C LEU A 152 -16.02 11.01 -10.53
N GLU A 153 -17.04 10.14 -10.63
CA GLU A 153 -17.98 10.11 -11.76
C GLU A 153 -18.98 11.27 -11.75
N GLY A 154 -19.29 11.83 -10.57
CA GLY A 154 -20.22 12.95 -10.42
C GLY A 154 -19.63 14.35 -10.70
N LYS A 155 -18.40 14.42 -11.16
CA LYS A 155 -17.72 15.62 -11.62
C LYS A 155 -17.62 15.67 -13.13
#